data_2bd30eaeb056215dcfbcd21f789a9d00
#
_entry.id   2bd30eaeb056215dcfbcd21f789a9d00
#
_cell.length_a   1.000
_cell.length_b   1.000
_cell.length_c   1.000
_cell.angle_alpha   90.00
_cell.angle_beta   90.00
_cell.angle_gamma   90.00
#
_symmetry.space_group_name_H-M   'P 1'
#
loop_
_entity.id
_entity.type
_entity.pdbx_description
1 polymer ?
#
loop_
_entity_poly.entity_id
_entity_poly.type
_entity_poly.pdbx_seq_one_letter_code
_entity_poly.pdbx_strand_id
1 'polypeptide(L)'
;PIIRALHPQMGVDKVTGEDRQARLYELTSQTGLPTMFYNKERPRNVWTEQLALAESIGSAGSPTLIPENYKHRVDMFGLCAITLAEDGLVWNMRILNDGALSRKYGYNEHASAAAPEKIVEIISVIDACLDQQAQRGSQYLVGDAVSAADIYWATMSMCITATPPEVMPVTQQNQGMLKFFASNSKRPEIAKVLSPRILDHQRYILTTYCETPAVLGGDLL
;
A
#
# COMPACT_ATOMS: atom_id res chain seq x y z
N PRO A 1 3.03 15.57 11.84
CA PRO A 1 4.12 14.64 12.15
C PRO A 1 4.01 13.44 11.23
N ILE A 2 5.07 13.19 10.46
CA ILE A 2 5.16 12.01 9.61
C ILE A 2 5.27 10.83 10.56
N ILE A 3 4.25 9.98 10.59
CA ILE A 3 4.32 8.73 11.32
C ILE A 3 5.19 7.81 10.46
N ARG A 4 6.48 7.80 10.74
CA ARG A 4 7.35 6.79 10.18
C ARG A 4 6.95 5.47 10.81
N ALA A 5 6.30 4.60 10.02
CA ALA A 5 6.20 3.20 10.39
C ALA A 5 7.63 2.71 10.55
N LEU A 6 8.05 2.42 11.77
CA LEU A 6 9.31 1.77 12.03
C LEU A 6 9.26 0.42 11.30
N HIS A 7 9.97 0.33 10.19
CA HIS A 7 10.28 -0.94 9.57
C HIS A 7 11.47 -1.51 10.35
N PRO A 8 11.27 -2.42 11.30
CA PRO A 8 12.39 -3.18 11.81
C PRO A 8 12.90 -4.01 10.62
N GLN A 9 14.15 -3.82 10.26
CA GLN A 9 14.82 -4.76 9.38
C GLN A 9 14.57 -6.14 9.97
N MET A 10 14.00 -7.03 9.17
CA MET A 10 13.75 -8.40 9.62
C MET A 10 15.07 -9.01 10.05
N GLY A 11 15.20 -9.39 11.31
CA GLY A 11 16.38 -10.06 11.83
C GLY A 11 16.96 -9.45 13.11
N VAL A 12 18.07 -10.00 13.52
CA VAL A 12 18.82 -9.57 14.71
C VAL A 12 19.54 -8.27 14.40
N ASP A 13 19.35 -7.27 15.25
CA ASP A 13 20.13 -6.04 15.21
C ASP A 13 21.60 -6.35 15.44
N LYS A 14 22.45 -6.06 14.47
CA LYS A 14 23.89 -6.39 14.54
C LYS A 14 24.65 -5.57 15.58
N VAL A 15 24.08 -4.46 16.04
CA VAL A 15 24.69 -3.59 17.04
C VAL A 15 24.26 -3.96 18.45
N THR A 16 22.95 -4.19 18.63
CA THR A 16 22.39 -4.51 19.96
C THR A 16 22.20 -5.99 20.23
N GLY A 17 22.25 -6.84 19.20
CA GLY A 17 21.93 -8.26 19.29
C GLY A 17 20.44 -8.55 19.50
N GLU A 18 19.58 -7.54 19.45
CA GLU A 18 18.15 -7.69 19.68
C GLU A 18 17.46 -8.31 18.45
N ASP A 19 16.66 -9.37 18.66
CA ASP A 19 15.74 -9.88 17.66
C ASP A 19 14.48 -8.98 17.60
N ARG A 20 14.47 -8.09 16.63
CA ARG A 20 13.38 -7.12 16.44
C ARG A 20 12.04 -7.78 16.12
N GLN A 21 12.06 -8.95 15.50
CA GLN A 21 10.85 -9.70 15.19
C GLN A 21 10.27 -10.34 16.45
N ALA A 22 11.11 -10.91 17.31
CA ALA A 22 10.71 -11.41 18.62
C ALA A 22 10.14 -10.30 19.49
N ARG A 23 10.79 -9.12 19.50
CA ARG A 23 10.31 -7.95 20.22
C ARG A 23 8.97 -7.45 19.70
N LEU A 24 8.76 -7.39 18.38
CA LEU A 24 7.48 -7.03 17.80
C LEU A 24 6.38 -8.01 18.21
N TYR A 25 6.68 -9.31 18.17
CA TYR A 25 5.74 -10.35 18.57
C TYR A 25 5.36 -10.26 20.06
N GLU A 26 6.34 -10.02 20.94
CA GLU A 26 6.10 -9.79 22.36
C GLU A 26 5.13 -8.63 22.63
N LEU A 27 5.29 -7.52 21.88
CA LEU A 27 4.48 -6.31 22.05
C LEU A 27 3.09 -6.39 21.39
N THR A 28 2.91 -7.22 20.36
CA THR A 28 1.74 -7.15 19.48
C THR A 28 1.07 -8.50 19.23
N SER A 29 1.70 -9.60 19.66
CA SER A 29 1.30 -10.98 19.39
C SER A 29 1.17 -11.31 17.89
N GLN A 30 1.90 -10.55 17.04
CA GLN A 30 1.92 -10.76 15.59
C GLN A 30 3.24 -10.25 14.98
N THR A 31 3.52 -10.64 13.74
CA THR A 31 4.75 -10.30 13.01
C THR A 31 4.51 -9.46 11.76
N GLY A 32 3.28 -8.99 11.55
CA GLY A 32 2.91 -8.15 10.40
C GLY A 32 3.35 -6.69 10.59
N LEU A 33 3.72 -6.06 9.49
CA LEU A 33 4.08 -4.65 9.42
C LEU A 33 3.24 -3.99 8.31
N PRO A 34 2.97 -2.70 8.45
CA PRO A 34 3.35 -1.77 9.52
C PRO A 34 2.56 -1.99 10.82
N THR A 35 3.16 -1.62 11.95
CA THR A 35 2.49 -1.53 13.25
C THR A 35 2.70 -0.12 13.82
N MET A 36 1.63 0.53 14.26
CA MET A 36 1.68 1.89 14.82
C MET A 36 1.60 1.82 16.35
N PHE A 37 2.51 2.54 16.99
CA PHE A 37 2.54 2.76 18.44
C PHE A 37 2.26 4.24 18.72
N TYR A 38 1.38 4.53 19.65
CA TYR A 38 1.07 5.89 20.06
C TYR A 38 0.86 5.95 21.57
N ASN A 39 1.69 6.78 22.24
CA ASN A 39 1.66 6.93 23.70
C ASN A 39 1.73 5.57 24.44
N LYS A 40 0.80 5.34 25.38
CA LYS A 40 0.64 4.11 26.17
C LYS A 40 -0.53 3.27 25.68
N GLU A 41 -1.04 3.55 24.49
CA GLU A 41 -2.15 2.80 23.91
C GLU A 41 -1.68 1.46 23.34
N ARG A 42 -2.65 0.55 23.12
CA ARG A 42 -2.34 -0.71 22.45
C ARG A 42 -1.79 -0.47 21.04
N PRO A 43 -0.86 -1.27 20.57
CA PRO A 43 -0.40 -1.19 19.19
C PRO A 43 -1.54 -1.42 18.19
N ARG A 44 -1.48 -0.75 17.04
CA ARG A 44 -2.43 -0.93 15.94
C ARG A 44 -1.73 -1.54 14.75
N ASN A 45 -2.19 -2.70 14.32
CA ASN A 45 -1.63 -3.46 13.21
C ASN A 45 -2.64 -3.71 12.07
N VAL A 46 -3.89 -3.28 12.24
CA VAL A 46 -4.92 -3.32 11.21
C VAL A 46 -4.99 -1.96 10.52
N TRP A 47 -5.01 -1.95 9.19
CA TRP A 47 -4.92 -0.71 8.41
C TRP A 47 -6.06 0.29 8.72
N THR A 48 -7.27 -0.18 9.02
CA THR A 48 -8.41 0.68 9.40
C THR A 48 -8.16 1.41 10.73
N GLU A 49 -7.55 0.73 11.70
CA GLU A 49 -7.20 1.33 12.98
C GLU A 49 -6.01 2.27 12.86
N GLN A 50 -5.06 1.97 11.97
CA GLN A 50 -3.94 2.84 11.66
C GLN A 50 -4.41 4.13 10.99
N LEU A 51 -5.34 4.04 10.03
CA LEU A 51 -5.95 5.21 9.40
C LEU A 51 -6.70 6.08 10.42
N ALA A 52 -7.54 5.46 11.26
CA ALA A 52 -8.27 6.19 12.30
C ALA A 52 -7.34 6.87 13.31
N LEU A 53 -6.22 6.21 13.68
CA LEU A 53 -5.21 6.83 14.54
C LEU A 53 -4.53 8.00 13.84
N ALA A 54 -4.11 7.83 12.58
CA ALA A 54 -3.47 8.88 11.80
C ALA A 54 -4.36 10.14 11.72
N GLU A 55 -5.64 9.98 11.45
CA GLU A 55 -6.63 11.07 11.46
C GLU A 55 -6.73 11.75 12.83
N SER A 56 -6.75 10.97 13.93
CA SER A 56 -6.95 11.49 15.28
C SER A 56 -5.76 12.28 15.80
N ILE A 57 -4.54 12.02 15.31
CA ILE A 57 -3.29 12.69 15.72
C ILE A 57 -2.80 13.70 14.68
N GLY A 58 -3.52 13.86 13.59
CA GLY A 58 -3.26 14.89 12.58
C GLY A 58 -3.25 16.29 13.19
N SER A 59 -2.51 17.21 12.58
CA SER A 59 -2.48 18.61 13.03
C SER A 59 -3.86 19.26 12.88
N ALA A 60 -4.22 20.11 13.82
CA ALA A 60 -5.45 20.89 13.72
C ALA A 60 -5.50 21.69 12.40
N GLY A 61 -6.58 21.54 11.66
CA GLY A 61 -6.74 22.17 10.35
C GLY A 61 -6.14 21.41 9.16
N SER A 62 -5.53 20.24 9.38
CA SER A 62 -5.15 19.36 8.28
C SER A 62 -6.39 18.78 7.58
N PRO A 63 -6.39 18.68 6.24
CA PRO A 63 -7.47 18.00 5.53
C PRO A 63 -7.61 16.55 6.00
N THR A 64 -8.85 16.09 6.18
CA THR A 64 -9.11 14.68 6.46
C THR A 64 -8.95 13.84 5.21
N LEU A 65 -8.37 12.63 5.35
CA LEU A 65 -8.33 11.61 4.30
C LEU A 65 -9.57 10.69 4.33
N ILE A 66 -10.41 10.83 5.35
CA ILE A 66 -11.69 10.12 5.46
C ILE A 66 -12.83 11.08 5.09
N PRO A 67 -13.50 10.89 3.94
CA PRO A 67 -14.56 11.78 3.49
C PRO A 67 -15.67 11.97 4.52
N GLU A 68 -16.17 13.20 4.68
CA GLU A 68 -17.32 13.49 5.54
C GLU A 68 -18.64 12.94 4.97
N ASN A 69 -18.79 12.98 3.64
CA ASN A 69 -19.93 12.39 2.96
C ASN A 69 -19.94 10.86 3.16
N TYR A 70 -21.00 10.33 3.71
CA TYR A 70 -21.10 8.89 4.05
C TYR A 70 -21.00 7.97 2.82
N LYS A 71 -21.55 8.37 1.66
CA LYS A 71 -21.42 7.57 0.44
C LYS A 71 -19.96 7.51 -0.01
N HIS A 72 -19.29 8.65 -0.08
CA HIS A 72 -17.86 8.70 -0.40
C HIS A 72 -17.02 7.93 0.63
N ARG A 73 -17.40 7.97 1.91
CA ARG A 73 -16.72 7.19 2.96
C ARG A 73 -16.84 5.68 2.72
N VAL A 74 -18.02 5.18 2.35
CA VAL A 74 -18.22 3.78 1.99
C VAL A 74 -17.40 3.40 0.78
N ASP A 75 -17.43 4.21 -0.28
CA ASP A 75 -16.66 3.99 -1.50
C ASP A 75 -15.15 3.97 -1.19
N MET A 76 -14.66 4.93 -0.40
CA MET A 76 -13.25 5.01 0.02
C MET A 76 -12.81 3.77 0.80
N PHE A 77 -13.57 3.33 1.82
CA PHE A 77 -13.22 2.14 2.58
C PHE A 77 -13.29 0.87 1.73
N GLY A 78 -14.23 0.77 0.79
CA GLY A 78 -14.30 -0.33 -0.17
C GLY A 78 -13.05 -0.41 -1.05
N LEU A 79 -12.63 0.73 -1.63
CA LEU A 79 -11.42 0.80 -2.46
C LEU A 79 -10.14 0.51 -1.65
N CYS A 80 -10.06 0.99 -0.41
CA CYS A 80 -8.97 0.63 0.49
C CYS A 80 -8.94 -0.88 0.76
N ALA A 81 -10.10 -1.50 0.99
CA ALA A 81 -10.20 -2.92 1.29
C ALA A 81 -9.72 -3.79 0.12
N ILE A 82 -10.17 -3.52 -1.11
CA ILE A 82 -9.70 -4.29 -2.29
C ILE A 82 -8.23 -4.03 -2.61
N THR A 83 -7.61 -2.98 -2.06
CA THR A 83 -6.18 -2.70 -2.20
C THR A 83 -5.36 -3.43 -1.12
N LEU A 84 -5.77 -3.35 0.16
CA LEU A 84 -4.94 -3.65 1.32
C LEU A 84 -5.34 -4.92 2.07
N ALA A 85 -6.65 -5.23 2.12
CA ALA A 85 -7.16 -6.29 2.98
C ALA A 85 -6.79 -7.68 2.45
N GLU A 86 -7.13 -8.69 3.23
CA GLU A 86 -7.07 -10.08 2.81
C GLU A 86 -7.88 -10.26 1.52
N ASP A 87 -7.34 -11.01 0.57
CA ASP A 87 -7.86 -11.15 -0.79
C ASP A 87 -7.83 -9.88 -1.67
N GLY A 88 -7.25 -8.78 -1.19
CA GLY A 88 -7.01 -7.56 -1.97
C GLY A 88 -5.78 -7.66 -2.88
N LEU A 89 -5.46 -6.54 -3.56
CA LEU A 89 -4.34 -6.46 -4.51
C LEU A 89 -3.02 -6.96 -3.92
N VAL A 90 -2.62 -6.37 -2.79
CA VAL A 90 -1.31 -6.67 -2.19
C VAL A 90 -1.24 -8.11 -1.69
N TRP A 91 -2.36 -8.64 -1.19
CA TRP A 91 -2.47 -10.04 -0.77
C TRP A 91 -2.29 -10.99 -1.95
N ASN A 92 -3.05 -10.80 -3.03
CA ASN A 92 -2.96 -11.63 -4.23
C ASN A 92 -1.58 -11.55 -4.89
N MET A 93 -0.94 -10.36 -4.90
CA MET A 93 0.44 -10.21 -5.38
C MET A 93 1.44 -11.04 -4.57
N ARG A 94 1.24 -11.21 -3.26
CA ARG A 94 2.13 -12.02 -2.40
C ARG A 94 2.00 -13.51 -2.62
N ILE A 95 0.81 -13.99 -2.99
CA ILE A 95 0.55 -15.42 -3.16
C ILE A 95 0.67 -15.91 -4.61
N LEU A 96 1.08 -15.05 -5.55
CA LEU A 96 1.26 -15.42 -6.96
C LEU A 96 2.24 -16.57 -7.19
N ASN A 97 3.25 -16.68 -6.34
CA ASN A 97 4.28 -17.71 -6.45
C ASN A 97 4.61 -18.28 -5.07
N ASP A 98 4.97 -19.55 -5.01
CA ASP A 98 5.42 -20.17 -3.76
C ASP A 98 6.73 -19.54 -3.24
N GLY A 99 6.80 -19.31 -1.95
CA GLY A 99 7.97 -18.76 -1.26
C GLY A 99 7.72 -18.53 0.23
N ALA A 100 8.75 -18.18 0.95
CA ALA A 100 8.66 -17.98 2.41
C ALA A 100 7.64 -16.88 2.77
N LEU A 101 7.58 -15.79 1.99
CA LEU A 101 6.63 -14.72 2.21
C LEU A 101 5.19 -15.16 1.88
N SER A 102 4.99 -15.82 0.76
CA SER A 102 3.64 -16.23 0.32
C SER A 102 3.00 -17.25 1.26
N ARG A 103 3.79 -18.15 1.84
CA ARG A 103 3.31 -19.11 2.83
C ARG A 103 2.79 -18.44 4.11
N LYS A 104 3.41 -17.32 4.52
CA LYS A 104 2.89 -16.48 5.61
C LYS A 104 1.49 -15.91 5.32
N TYR A 105 1.17 -15.69 4.03
CA TYR A 105 -0.11 -15.14 3.56
C TYR A 105 -1.07 -16.20 3.03
N GLY A 106 -0.92 -17.45 3.45
CA GLY A 106 -1.87 -18.51 3.13
C GLY A 106 -1.76 -19.06 1.69
N TYR A 107 -0.53 -19.03 1.11
CA TYR A 107 -0.29 -19.65 -0.20
C TYR A 107 -0.81 -21.09 -0.23
N ASN A 108 -1.55 -21.37 -1.28
CA ASN A 108 -1.87 -22.71 -1.76
C ASN A 108 -2.06 -22.65 -3.28
N GLU A 109 -1.95 -23.77 -3.95
CA GLU A 109 -2.00 -23.84 -5.41
C GLU A 109 -3.30 -23.27 -6.01
N HIS A 110 -4.44 -23.52 -5.36
CA HIS A 110 -5.73 -23.00 -5.81
C HIS A 110 -5.80 -21.47 -5.70
N ALA A 111 -5.43 -20.89 -4.57
CA ALA A 111 -5.40 -19.45 -4.37
C ALA A 111 -4.40 -18.77 -5.31
N SER A 112 -3.21 -19.36 -5.50
CA SER A 112 -2.20 -18.86 -6.43
C SER A 112 -2.70 -18.85 -7.89
N ALA A 113 -3.40 -19.91 -8.31
CA ALA A 113 -3.98 -19.99 -9.66
C ALA A 113 -5.07 -18.94 -9.91
N ALA A 114 -5.87 -18.58 -8.88
CA ALA A 114 -6.93 -17.58 -8.98
C ALA A 114 -6.42 -16.12 -8.85
N ALA A 115 -5.25 -15.92 -8.25
CA ALA A 115 -4.73 -14.58 -7.96
C ALA A 115 -4.60 -13.65 -9.18
N PRO A 116 -4.14 -14.09 -10.36
CA PRO A 116 -4.04 -13.22 -11.53
C PRO A 116 -5.38 -12.62 -11.96
N GLU A 117 -6.45 -13.41 -11.95
CA GLU A 117 -7.79 -12.93 -12.32
C GLU A 117 -8.30 -11.89 -11.33
N LYS A 118 -8.13 -12.12 -10.04
CA LYS A 118 -8.49 -11.16 -8.98
C LYS A 118 -7.71 -9.85 -9.08
N ILE A 119 -6.41 -9.91 -9.36
CA ILE A 119 -5.58 -8.72 -9.59
C ILE A 119 -6.12 -7.91 -10.76
N VAL A 120 -6.44 -8.55 -11.88
CA VAL A 120 -7.02 -7.90 -13.06
C VAL A 120 -8.36 -7.26 -12.75
N GLU A 121 -9.22 -7.94 -12.01
CA GLU A 121 -10.51 -7.40 -11.58
C GLU A 121 -10.34 -6.15 -10.71
N ILE A 122 -9.46 -6.19 -9.70
CA ILE A 122 -9.18 -5.05 -8.82
C ILE A 122 -8.68 -3.85 -9.63
N ILE A 123 -7.70 -4.05 -10.51
CA ILE A 123 -7.16 -2.97 -11.36
C ILE A 123 -8.29 -2.38 -12.23
N SER A 124 -9.15 -3.21 -12.78
CA SER A 124 -10.28 -2.79 -13.63
C SER A 124 -11.31 -1.97 -12.84
N VAL A 125 -11.59 -2.33 -11.58
CA VAL A 125 -12.46 -1.54 -10.69
C VAL A 125 -11.87 -0.15 -10.45
N ILE A 126 -10.58 -0.07 -10.16
CA ILE A 126 -9.88 1.22 -9.94
C ILE A 126 -9.93 2.08 -11.21
N ASP A 127 -9.65 1.49 -12.38
CA ASP A 127 -9.69 2.24 -13.65
C ASP A 127 -11.09 2.76 -13.95
N ALA A 128 -12.13 1.97 -13.71
CA ALA A 128 -13.51 2.38 -13.87
C ALA A 128 -13.91 3.52 -12.90
N CYS A 129 -13.42 3.49 -11.66
CA CYS A 129 -13.63 4.58 -10.72
C CYS A 129 -12.97 5.88 -11.21
N LEU A 130 -11.73 5.81 -11.66
CA LEU A 130 -11.00 6.95 -12.22
C LEU A 130 -11.70 7.51 -13.48
N ASP A 131 -12.24 6.64 -14.34
CA ASP A 131 -13.02 7.08 -15.52
C ASP A 131 -14.28 7.84 -15.12
N GLN A 132 -15.06 7.29 -14.20
CA GLN A 132 -16.27 7.94 -13.71
C GLN A 132 -15.99 9.30 -13.04
N GLN A 133 -14.91 9.39 -12.28
CA GLN A 133 -14.48 10.62 -11.62
C GLN A 133 -13.99 11.65 -12.64
N ALA A 134 -13.23 11.26 -13.65
CA ALA A 134 -12.80 12.15 -14.74
C ALA A 134 -13.99 12.76 -15.49
N GLN A 135 -15.04 11.99 -15.73
CA GLN A 135 -16.29 12.49 -16.35
C GLN A 135 -17.00 13.56 -15.50
N ARG A 136 -16.72 13.60 -14.19
CA ARG A 136 -17.23 14.62 -13.25
C ARG A 136 -16.24 15.76 -13.00
N GLY A 137 -15.08 15.73 -13.68
CA GLY A 137 -14.03 16.73 -13.51
C GLY A 137 -13.12 16.50 -12.29
N SER A 138 -13.22 15.36 -11.63
CA SER A 138 -12.33 15.00 -10.50
C SER A 138 -11.18 14.13 -10.96
N GLN A 139 -10.02 14.28 -10.30
CA GLN A 139 -8.82 13.48 -10.52
C GLN A 139 -8.54 12.48 -9.37
N TYR A 140 -9.47 12.34 -8.44
CA TYR A 140 -9.38 11.47 -7.28
C TYR A 140 -10.27 10.23 -7.45
N LEU A 141 -9.98 9.18 -6.71
CA LEU A 141 -10.78 7.94 -6.73
C LEU A 141 -12.18 8.14 -6.15
N VAL A 142 -12.33 9.09 -5.21
CA VAL A 142 -13.60 9.36 -4.53
C VAL A 142 -13.77 10.84 -4.29
N GLY A 143 -14.92 11.41 -4.71
CA GLY A 143 -15.24 12.83 -4.49
C GLY A 143 -14.28 13.78 -5.19
N ASP A 144 -14.10 14.98 -4.60
CA ASP A 144 -13.37 16.08 -5.24
C ASP A 144 -12.06 16.44 -4.50
N ALA A 145 -11.66 15.63 -3.53
CA ALA A 145 -10.45 15.82 -2.75
C ALA A 145 -9.73 14.49 -2.54
N VAL A 146 -8.41 14.58 -2.29
CA VAL A 146 -7.61 13.39 -1.95
C VAL A 146 -8.19 12.67 -0.74
N SER A 147 -8.23 11.35 -0.81
CA SER A 147 -8.70 10.47 0.26
C SER A 147 -7.67 9.38 0.58
N ALA A 148 -7.93 8.61 1.63
CA ALA A 148 -7.09 7.46 1.95
C ALA A 148 -7.03 6.43 0.81
N ALA A 149 -8.10 6.31 -0.01
CA ALA A 149 -8.10 5.40 -1.16
C ALA A 149 -7.02 5.79 -2.18
N ASP A 150 -6.87 7.09 -2.47
CA ASP A 150 -5.86 7.57 -3.40
C ASP A 150 -4.44 7.27 -2.90
N ILE A 151 -4.16 7.58 -1.63
CA ILE A 151 -2.84 7.36 -1.01
C ILE A 151 -2.50 5.86 -0.98
N TYR A 152 -3.41 5.02 -0.51
CA TYR A 152 -3.17 3.59 -0.42
C TYR A 152 -3.05 2.95 -1.80
N TRP A 153 -3.90 3.33 -2.75
CA TRP A 153 -3.78 2.83 -4.12
C TRP A 153 -2.44 3.24 -4.73
N ALA A 154 -2.08 4.52 -4.68
CA ALA A 154 -0.85 5.02 -5.30
C ALA A 154 0.40 4.36 -4.71
N THR A 155 0.45 4.18 -3.39
CA THR A 155 1.60 3.54 -2.72
C THR A 155 1.66 2.04 -2.93
N MET A 156 0.54 1.35 -2.82
CA MET A 156 0.52 -0.12 -2.93
C MET A 156 0.60 -0.61 -4.37
N SER A 157 0.06 0.12 -5.34
CA SER A 157 0.16 -0.25 -6.75
C SER A 157 1.59 -0.15 -7.31
N MET A 158 2.55 0.43 -6.58
CA MET A 158 3.97 0.34 -6.94
C MET A 158 4.44 -1.12 -7.10
N CYS A 159 3.81 -2.09 -6.42
CA CYS A 159 4.14 -3.51 -6.57
C CYS A 159 3.79 -4.10 -7.95
N ILE A 160 2.97 -3.41 -8.74
CA ILE A 160 2.55 -3.80 -10.10
C ILE A 160 2.91 -2.79 -11.17
N THR A 161 3.65 -1.74 -10.84
CA THR A 161 4.06 -0.69 -11.77
C THR A 161 5.58 -0.52 -11.77
N ALA A 162 6.12 0.09 -12.83
CA ALA A 162 7.49 0.58 -12.83
C ALA A 162 7.51 1.96 -12.17
N THR A 163 7.93 2.02 -10.91
CA THR A 163 7.99 3.28 -10.16
C THR A 163 8.96 4.26 -10.80
N PRO A 164 8.55 5.49 -11.10
CA PRO A 164 9.42 6.50 -11.71
C PRO A 164 10.59 6.87 -10.79
N PRO A 165 11.80 7.11 -11.34
CA PRO A 165 12.99 7.45 -10.53
C PRO A 165 12.84 8.74 -9.71
N GLU A 166 12.02 9.68 -10.16
CA GLU A 166 11.70 10.90 -9.42
C GLU A 166 10.90 10.65 -8.16
N VAL A 167 10.12 9.55 -8.14
CA VAL A 167 9.36 9.11 -6.96
C VAL A 167 10.26 8.28 -6.06
N MET A 168 11.00 7.35 -6.63
CA MET A 168 11.89 6.44 -5.90
C MET A 168 13.17 6.20 -6.65
N PRO A 169 14.26 6.90 -6.30
CA PRO A 169 15.57 6.66 -6.88
C PRO A 169 16.05 5.24 -6.64
N VAL A 170 16.72 4.66 -7.63
CA VAL A 170 17.30 3.32 -7.50
C VAL A 170 18.54 3.39 -6.61
N THR A 171 18.53 2.63 -5.53
CA THR A 171 19.65 2.45 -4.61
C THR A 171 20.14 1.00 -4.63
N GLN A 172 21.31 0.74 -4.03
CA GLN A 172 21.81 -0.62 -3.88
C GLN A 172 20.84 -1.49 -3.06
N GLN A 173 20.15 -0.89 -2.08
CA GLN A 173 19.23 -1.59 -1.18
C GLN A 173 17.90 -1.94 -1.88
N ASN A 174 17.33 -1.02 -2.68
CA ASN A 174 16.00 -1.19 -3.24
C ASN A 174 15.97 -1.74 -4.68
N GLN A 175 17.11 -1.80 -5.40
CA GLN A 175 17.14 -2.17 -6.81
C GLN A 175 16.53 -3.54 -7.12
N GLY A 176 16.71 -4.51 -6.23
CA GLY A 176 16.14 -5.86 -6.37
C GLY A 176 14.62 -5.83 -6.33
N MET A 177 14.07 -5.09 -5.38
CA MET A 177 12.64 -4.93 -5.21
C MET A 177 12.02 -4.12 -6.37
N LEU A 178 12.64 -3.03 -6.79
CA LEU A 178 12.18 -2.24 -7.94
C LEU A 178 12.19 -3.03 -9.23
N LYS A 179 13.23 -3.87 -9.46
CA LYS A 179 13.26 -4.81 -10.60
C LYS A 179 12.11 -5.82 -10.51
N PHE A 180 11.83 -6.34 -9.34
CA PHE A 180 10.71 -7.27 -9.13
C PHE A 180 9.37 -6.58 -9.42
N PHE A 181 9.13 -5.37 -8.91
CA PHE A 181 7.91 -4.60 -9.19
C PHE A 181 7.76 -4.30 -10.69
N ALA A 182 8.83 -3.83 -11.33
CA ALA A 182 8.83 -3.61 -12.77
C ALA A 182 8.62 -4.90 -13.59
N SER A 183 9.00 -6.07 -13.08
CA SER A 183 8.70 -7.34 -13.74
C SER A 183 7.22 -7.70 -13.68
N ASN A 184 6.54 -7.35 -12.57
CA ASN A 184 5.11 -7.58 -12.42
C ASN A 184 4.29 -6.77 -13.43
N SER A 185 4.70 -5.52 -13.73
CA SER A 185 4.02 -4.69 -14.73
C SER A 185 4.09 -5.26 -16.16
N LYS A 186 5.04 -6.17 -16.42
CA LYS A 186 5.23 -6.83 -17.72
C LYS A 186 4.46 -8.15 -17.84
N ARG A 187 3.83 -8.62 -16.78
CA ARG A 187 2.97 -9.82 -16.85
C ARG A 187 1.82 -9.52 -17.82
N PRO A 188 1.55 -10.39 -18.81
CA PRO A 188 0.58 -10.11 -19.87
C PRO A 188 -0.80 -9.73 -19.34
N GLU A 189 -1.25 -10.40 -18.28
CA GLU A 189 -2.53 -10.15 -17.63
C GLU A 189 -2.60 -8.77 -16.97
N ILE A 190 -1.52 -8.32 -16.33
CA ILE A 190 -1.43 -7.01 -15.66
C ILE A 190 -1.23 -5.90 -16.69
N ALA A 191 -0.29 -6.08 -17.61
CA ALA A 191 0.03 -5.08 -18.64
C ALA A 191 -1.20 -4.69 -19.48
N LYS A 192 -2.12 -5.63 -19.69
CA LYS A 192 -3.34 -5.43 -20.47
C LYS A 192 -4.33 -4.46 -19.82
N VAL A 193 -4.33 -4.37 -18.48
CA VAL A 193 -5.29 -3.57 -17.70
C VAL A 193 -4.68 -2.32 -17.04
N LEU A 194 -3.34 -2.18 -17.07
CA LEU A 194 -2.67 -0.96 -16.61
C LEU A 194 -2.85 0.16 -17.65
N SER A 195 -3.93 0.93 -17.50
CA SER A 195 -4.21 2.07 -18.37
C SER A 195 -3.27 3.26 -18.09
N PRO A 196 -3.07 4.17 -19.06
CA PRO A 196 -2.37 5.43 -18.81
C PRO A 196 -2.97 6.23 -17.64
N ARG A 197 -4.30 6.23 -17.49
CA ARG A 197 -5.02 6.91 -16.41
C ARG A 197 -4.61 6.41 -15.04
N ILE A 198 -4.45 5.11 -14.86
CA ILE A 198 -3.96 4.51 -13.61
C ILE A 198 -2.55 5.00 -13.29
N LEU A 199 -1.66 5.01 -14.28
CA LEU A 199 -0.27 5.43 -14.10
C LEU A 199 -0.15 6.93 -13.84
N ASP A 200 -0.94 7.75 -14.51
CA ASP A 200 -1.00 9.20 -14.32
C ASP A 200 -1.55 9.55 -12.93
N HIS A 201 -2.63 8.89 -12.50
CA HIS A 201 -3.18 9.05 -11.16
C HIS A 201 -2.14 8.64 -10.10
N GLN A 202 -1.50 7.48 -10.22
CA GLN A 202 -0.47 7.04 -9.30
C GLN A 202 0.65 8.07 -9.18
N ARG A 203 1.19 8.53 -10.33
CA ARG A 203 2.25 9.56 -10.36
C ARG A 203 1.79 10.84 -9.68
N TYR A 204 0.61 11.33 -10.03
CA TYR A 204 0.04 12.56 -9.47
C TYR A 204 -0.06 12.48 -7.94
N ILE A 205 -0.63 11.42 -7.41
CA ILE A 205 -0.79 11.25 -5.95
C ILE A 205 0.57 11.13 -5.26
N LEU A 206 1.49 10.32 -5.79
CA LEU A 206 2.82 10.13 -5.19
C LEU A 206 3.63 11.41 -5.16
N THR A 207 3.59 12.22 -6.22
CA THR A 207 4.39 13.45 -6.29
C THR A 207 3.75 14.66 -5.59
N THR A 208 2.43 14.63 -5.39
CA THR A 208 1.69 15.78 -4.82
C THR A 208 1.46 15.62 -3.31
N TYR A 209 1.17 14.39 -2.85
CA TYR A 209 0.68 14.13 -1.49
C TYR A 209 1.60 13.23 -0.67
N CYS A 210 2.56 12.54 -1.28
CA CYS A 210 3.45 11.65 -0.58
C CYS A 210 4.85 12.25 -0.43
N GLU A 211 5.59 11.77 0.57
CA GLU A 211 7.00 12.12 0.73
C GLU A 211 7.80 11.60 -0.47
N THR A 212 8.56 12.47 -1.13
CA THR A 212 9.48 12.12 -2.20
C THR A 212 10.90 12.57 -1.87
N PRO A 213 11.92 11.73 -2.08
CA PRO A 213 11.81 10.34 -2.58
C PRO A 213 11.09 9.42 -1.61
N ALA A 214 10.29 8.51 -2.16
CA ALA A 214 9.58 7.51 -1.37
C ALA A 214 10.58 6.54 -0.73
N VAL A 215 10.43 6.29 0.56
CA VAL A 215 11.26 5.34 1.31
C VAL A 215 10.48 4.05 1.50
N LEU A 216 10.90 2.98 0.82
CA LEU A 216 10.43 1.64 1.11
C LEU A 216 11.32 1.01 2.18
N GLY A 217 10.70 0.25 3.08
CA GLY A 217 11.37 -0.32 4.25
C GLY A 217 12.71 -1.00 3.91
N GLY A 218 13.76 -0.57 4.58
CA GLY A 218 15.13 -0.98 4.33
C GLY A 218 16.08 0.18 3.96
N ASP A 219 15.54 1.26 3.41
CA ASP A 219 16.29 2.49 3.16
C ASP A 219 16.16 3.45 4.36
N LEU A 220 16.46 2.95 5.55
CA LEU A 220 16.58 3.84 6.71
C LEU A 220 17.85 4.66 6.55
N LEU A 221 17.64 5.96 6.51
CA LEU A 221 18.61 7.03 6.60
C LEU A 221 19.55 6.86 7.81
#